data_9f6e1c4220772cd399b81db20c7f2651
#
_entry.id   9f6e1c4220772cd399b81db20c7f2651
#
_cell.length_a   1.000
_cell.length_b   1.000
_cell.length_c   1.000
_cell.angle_alpha   90.00
_cell.angle_beta   90.00
_cell.angle_gamma   90.00
#
_symmetry.space_group_name_H-M   'P 1'
#
loop_
_entity.id
_entity.type
_entity.pdbx_description
1 polymer ?
#
loop_
_entity_poly.entity_id
_entity_poly.type
_entity_poly.pdbx_seq_one_letter_code
_entity_poly.pdbx_strand_id
1 'polypeptide(L)'
;MDVIVPVYKDKQLTLRCLYSVLAAKQQTAFELIVINDASPDGELVSCLQELKRQGLITLIENDVNKGYVYSANLGMSLHQDRDVVQLNSDAEVFGDWLDRMRNCAYQNGRVSTVTPLSNNATICSYPFFNRDNPEPLELKYEELDALASSVNKGKAVETPTGVGFCMYIRRECISEIGYYDRDSFGRGYGEENDFCQRAQKKDWINLICCNVFVLHHGSASFQGDRMALVTHAMQMINKLHPNYHKDVAQFVGRSRYRGEIFPTNLIY
;
A
#
# COMPACT_ATOMS: atom_id res chain seq x y z
N MET A 1 1.13 -15.97 -3.09
CA MET A 1 0.80 -14.54 -3.09
C MET A 1 1.99 -13.75 -3.58
N ASP A 2 1.78 -12.61 -4.22
CA ASP A 2 2.87 -11.75 -4.72
C ASP A 2 2.95 -10.46 -3.90
N VAL A 3 4.14 -10.20 -3.32
CA VAL A 3 4.46 -8.91 -2.70
C VAL A 3 5.29 -8.13 -3.71
N ILE A 4 4.71 -7.07 -4.27
CA ILE A 4 5.25 -6.31 -5.39
C ILE A 4 5.81 -4.99 -4.87
N VAL A 5 7.10 -4.76 -5.09
CA VAL A 5 7.81 -3.55 -4.67
C VAL A 5 8.39 -2.85 -5.90
N PRO A 6 7.71 -1.82 -6.45
CA PRO A 6 8.31 -0.94 -7.45
C PRO A 6 9.42 -0.10 -6.81
N VAL A 7 10.59 -0.04 -7.46
CA VAL A 7 11.79 0.60 -6.92
C VAL A 7 12.34 1.64 -7.90
N TYR A 8 12.58 2.85 -7.39
CA TYR A 8 13.29 3.91 -8.11
C TYR A 8 14.03 4.82 -7.13
N LYS A 9 15.35 4.74 -7.07
CA LYS A 9 16.23 5.47 -6.12
C LYS A 9 16.07 5.00 -4.67
N ASP A 10 16.76 5.72 -3.77
CA ASP A 10 16.77 5.54 -2.32
C ASP A 10 17.15 4.12 -1.86
N LYS A 11 18.44 3.81 -2.00
CA LYS A 11 19.02 2.53 -1.58
C LYS A 11 18.69 2.18 -0.13
N GLN A 12 18.81 3.16 0.78
CA GLN A 12 18.69 2.89 2.22
C GLN A 12 17.27 2.45 2.58
N LEU A 13 16.26 3.22 2.16
CA LEU A 13 14.86 2.89 2.44
C LEU A 13 14.42 1.63 1.70
N THR A 14 14.83 1.48 0.43
CA THR A 14 14.53 0.26 -0.32
C THR A 14 15.05 -0.99 0.36
N LEU A 15 16.30 -0.99 0.82
CA LEU A 15 16.85 -2.18 1.52
C LEU A 15 16.16 -2.42 2.87
N ARG A 16 15.81 -1.38 3.63
CA ARG A 16 15.02 -1.52 4.86
C ARG A 16 13.66 -2.16 4.58
N CYS A 17 12.96 -1.69 3.55
CA CYS A 17 11.70 -2.27 3.10
C CYS A 17 11.86 -3.77 2.78
N LEU A 18 12.78 -4.13 1.88
CA LEU A 18 12.96 -5.52 1.44
C LEU A 18 13.36 -6.43 2.61
N TYR A 19 14.28 -5.99 3.46
CA TYR A 19 14.68 -6.78 4.63
C TYR A 19 13.57 -6.90 5.66
N SER A 20 12.71 -5.91 5.85
CA SER A 20 11.55 -6.03 6.74
C SER A 20 10.58 -7.12 6.26
N VAL A 21 10.34 -7.20 4.94
CA VAL A 21 9.51 -8.26 4.34
C VAL A 21 10.14 -9.64 4.50
N LEU A 22 11.45 -9.75 4.23
CA LEU A 22 12.18 -11.02 4.32
C LEU A 22 12.33 -11.52 5.77
N ALA A 23 12.44 -10.62 6.74
CA ALA A 23 12.57 -10.95 8.16
C ALA A 23 11.23 -11.27 8.82
N ALA A 24 10.11 -10.81 8.27
CA ALA A 24 8.79 -11.01 8.82
C ALA A 24 8.37 -12.48 8.77
N LYS A 25 7.82 -13.00 9.88
CA LYS A 25 7.45 -14.42 10.00
C LYS A 25 6.00 -14.63 9.57
N GLN A 26 5.81 -15.04 8.33
CA GLN A 26 4.50 -15.33 7.72
C GLN A 26 4.26 -16.83 7.59
N GLN A 27 3.01 -17.27 7.73
CA GLN A 27 2.56 -18.61 7.31
C GLN A 27 2.11 -18.59 5.84
N THR A 28 1.60 -17.48 5.37
CA THR A 28 1.23 -17.29 3.97
C THR A 28 2.47 -17.34 3.09
N ALA A 29 2.53 -18.31 2.18
CA ALA A 29 3.60 -18.39 1.18
C ALA A 29 3.49 -17.18 0.24
N PHE A 30 4.62 -16.49 0.02
CA PHE A 30 4.69 -15.34 -0.87
C PHE A 30 5.96 -15.35 -1.72
N GLU A 31 5.91 -14.61 -2.80
CA GLU A 31 7.05 -14.27 -3.63
C GLU A 31 7.29 -12.77 -3.53
N LEU A 32 8.52 -12.36 -3.20
CA LEU A 32 8.91 -10.95 -3.16
C LEU A 32 9.41 -10.53 -4.53
N ILE A 33 8.59 -9.76 -5.24
CA ILE A 33 8.81 -9.32 -6.61
C ILE A 33 9.23 -7.86 -6.58
N VAL A 34 10.46 -7.59 -6.97
CA VAL A 34 11.03 -6.24 -7.04
C VAL A 34 11.10 -5.81 -8.50
N ILE A 35 10.54 -4.63 -8.80
CA ILE A 35 10.58 -4.07 -10.14
C ILE A 35 11.43 -2.81 -10.10
N ASN A 36 12.68 -2.93 -10.56
CA ASN A 36 13.60 -1.82 -10.70
C ASN A 36 13.21 -1.00 -11.92
N ASP A 37 12.64 0.17 -11.70
CA ASP A 37 12.18 1.07 -12.76
C ASP A 37 13.32 1.93 -13.33
N ALA A 38 14.40 1.28 -13.76
CA ALA A 38 15.63 1.91 -14.26
C ALA A 38 16.22 2.91 -13.25
N SER A 39 16.42 2.47 -12.01
CA SER A 39 17.06 3.30 -10.99
C SER A 39 18.44 3.77 -11.44
N PRO A 40 18.76 5.07 -11.33
CA PRO A 40 20.09 5.59 -11.64
C PRO A 40 21.13 5.31 -10.52
N ASP A 41 20.70 4.78 -9.38
CA ASP A 41 21.54 4.43 -8.24
C ASP A 41 22.20 3.06 -8.48
N GLY A 42 23.44 3.06 -8.98
CA GLY A 42 24.19 1.84 -9.30
C GLY A 42 24.49 0.97 -8.09
N GLU A 43 24.60 1.53 -6.88
CA GLU A 43 24.76 0.75 -5.66
C GLU A 43 23.48 0.03 -5.28
N LEU A 44 22.34 0.68 -5.41
CA LEU A 44 21.04 0.04 -5.23
C LEU A 44 20.86 -1.12 -6.22
N VAL A 45 21.10 -0.87 -7.50
CA VAL A 45 21.00 -1.91 -8.55
C VAL A 45 21.88 -3.11 -8.21
N SER A 46 23.13 -2.88 -7.80
CA SER A 46 24.04 -3.97 -7.40
C SER A 46 23.52 -4.77 -6.21
N CYS A 47 22.93 -4.10 -5.21
CA CYS A 47 22.30 -4.77 -4.07
C CYS A 47 21.09 -5.62 -4.49
N LEU A 48 20.22 -5.11 -5.37
CA LEU A 48 19.07 -5.85 -5.88
C LEU A 48 19.48 -7.10 -6.66
N GLN A 49 20.53 -6.99 -7.50
CA GLN A 49 21.08 -8.11 -8.25
C GLN A 49 21.68 -9.17 -7.32
N GLU A 50 22.33 -8.74 -6.24
CA GLU A 50 22.84 -9.67 -5.21
C GLU A 50 21.71 -10.41 -4.50
N LEU A 51 20.63 -9.72 -4.08
CA LEU A 51 19.45 -10.35 -3.48
C LEU A 51 18.79 -11.37 -4.44
N LYS A 52 18.71 -11.04 -5.73
CA LYS A 52 18.26 -11.97 -6.79
C LYS A 52 19.16 -13.19 -6.88
N ARG A 53 20.50 -12.99 -6.88
CA ARG A 53 21.48 -14.09 -6.95
C ARG A 53 21.38 -15.04 -5.76
N GLN A 54 21.01 -14.50 -4.60
CA GLN A 54 20.76 -15.29 -3.38
C GLN A 54 19.38 -16.00 -3.39
N GLY A 55 18.55 -15.76 -4.40
CA GLY A 55 17.21 -16.34 -4.48
C GLY A 55 16.21 -15.73 -3.48
N LEU A 56 16.50 -14.55 -2.94
CA LEU A 56 15.64 -13.88 -1.94
C LEU A 56 14.53 -13.07 -2.58
N ILE A 57 14.71 -12.62 -3.82
CA ILE A 57 13.73 -11.83 -4.58
C ILE A 57 13.65 -12.30 -6.03
N THR A 58 12.49 -12.08 -6.64
CA THR A 58 12.34 -12.04 -8.10
C THR A 58 12.57 -10.61 -8.56
N LEU A 59 13.62 -10.36 -9.33
CA LEU A 59 13.97 -9.03 -9.82
C LEU A 59 13.66 -8.89 -11.30
N ILE A 60 12.85 -7.87 -11.63
CA ILE A 60 12.57 -7.42 -12.99
C ILE A 60 13.17 -6.03 -13.15
N GLU A 61 13.86 -5.79 -14.25
CA GLU A 61 14.52 -4.51 -14.53
C GLU A 61 13.91 -3.88 -15.78
N ASN A 62 13.34 -2.69 -15.65
CA ASN A 62 12.89 -1.90 -16.79
C ASN A 62 14.11 -1.28 -17.48
N ASP A 63 14.06 -1.15 -18.80
CA ASP A 63 15.07 -0.53 -19.63
C ASP A 63 15.14 1.00 -19.49
N VAL A 64 14.00 1.63 -19.16
CA VAL A 64 13.84 3.07 -18.88
C VAL A 64 12.83 3.26 -17.76
N ASN A 65 12.87 4.42 -17.10
CA ASN A 65 11.88 4.76 -16.08
C ASN A 65 10.48 4.92 -16.71
N LYS A 66 9.58 3.98 -16.43
CA LYS A 66 8.20 3.91 -16.95
C LYS A 66 7.13 4.41 -15.97
N GLY A 67 7.54 4.71 -14.73
CA GLY A 67 6.69 5.18 -13.64
C GLY A 67 6.04 4.08 -12.82
N TYR A 68 5.49 4.49 -11.67
CA TYR A 68 4.92 3.58 -10.67
C TYR A 68 3.80 2.71 -11.25
N VAL A 69 2.83 3.33 -11.92
CA VAL A 69 1.64 2.61 -12.45
C VAL A 69 2.04 1.48 -13.40
N TYR A 70 3.03 1.73 -14.27
CA TYR A 70 3.54 0.69 -15.17
C TYR A 70 4.16 -0.47 -14.38
N SER A 71 5.06 -0.16 -13.46
CA SER A 71 5.78 -1.16 -12.67
C SER A 71 4.84 -1.97 -11.77
N ALA A 72 3.86 -1.31 -11.14
CA ALA A 72 2.81 -1.97 -10.37
C ALA A 72 1.98 -2.93 -11.24
N ASN A 73 1.50 -2.47 -12.40
CA ASN A 73 0.74 -3.30 -13.34
C ASN A 73 1.55 -4.48 -13.88
N LEU A 74 2.83 -4.26 -14.18
CA LEU A 74 3.74 -5.33 -14.60
C LEU A 74 3.80 -6.45 -13.53
N GLY A 75 4.02 -6.06 -12.26
CA GLY A 75 4.03 -7.01 -11.15
C GLY A 75 2.70 -7.75 -11.00
N MET A 76 1.58 -7.03 -11.02
CA MET A 76 0.24 -7.63 -10.94
C MET A 76 -0.07 -8.60 -12.09
N SER A 77 0.57 -8.46 -13.24
CA SER A 77 0.32 -9.28 -14.42
C SER A 77 1.07 -10.62 -14.45
N LEU A 78 2.07 -10.81 -13.58
CA LEU A 78 2.95 -11.99 -13.63
C LEU A 78 2.23 -13.30 -13.31
N HIS A 79 1.35 -13.29 -12.31
CA HIS A 79 0.60 -14.46 -11.89
C HIS A 79 -0.89 -14.15 -11.84
N GLN A 80 -1.69 -14.91 -12.61
CA GLN A 80 -3.12 -14.67 -12.74
C GLN A 80 -3.97 -15.36 -11.66
N ASP A 81 -3.36 -16.14 -10.81
CA ASP A 81 -3.99 -16.97 -9.78
C ASP A 81 -3.61 -16.56 -8.35
N ARG A 82 -2.85 -15.47 -8.19
CA ARG A 82 -2.35 -15.03 -6.89
C ARG A 82 -2.89 -13.64 -6.55
N ASP A 83 -3.32 -13.49 -5.29
CA ASP A 83 -3.52 -12.16 -4.71
C ASP A 83 -2.20 -11.41 -4.64
N VAL A 84 -2.27 -10.09 -4.63
CA VAL A 84 -1.08 -9.25 -4.62
C VAL A 84 -1.10 -8.27 -3.44
N VAL A 85 0.09 -7.88 -3.00
CA VAL A 85 0.29 -6.70 -2.16
C VAL A 85 1.18 -5.73 -2.92
N GLN A 86 0.68 -4.54 -3.18
CA GLN A 86 1.51 -3.41 -3.60
C GLN A 86 2.15 -2.81 -2.35
N LEU A 87 3.47 -2.72 -2.33
CA LEU A 87 4.23 -2.16 -1.20
C LEU A 87 5.23 -1.13 -1.71
N ASN A 88 5.17 0.08 -1.18
CA ASN A 88 6.16 1.12 -1.49
C ASN A 88 7.54 0.74 -0.97
N SER A 89 8.58 1.11 -1.71
CA SER A 89 9.98 0.83 -1.35
C SER A 89 10.49 1.61 -0.14
N ASP A 90 9.69 2.52 0.41
CA ASP A 90 9.94 3.29 1.63
C ASP A 90 8.98 2.92 2.78
N ALA A 91 8.40 1.72 2.72
CA ALA A 91 7.56 1.16 3.78
C ALA A 91 8.29 0.02 4.51
N GLU A 92 8.06 -0.14 5.82
CA GLU A 92 8.58 -1.23 6.63
C GLU A 92 7.44 -1.97 7.32
N VAL A 93 7.48 -3.30 7.25
CA VAL A 93 6.44 -4.19 7.76
C VAL A 93 6.92 -4.96 9.00
N PHE A 94 5.99 -5.38 9.87
CA PHE A 94 6.30 -6.01 11.15
C PHE A 94 5.41 -7.22 11.44
N GLY A 95 5.91 -8.11 12.29
CA GLY A 95 5.15 -9.25 12.77
C GLY A 95 4.64 -10.18 11.65
N ASP A 96 3.44 -10.68 11.82
CA ASP A 96 2.72 -11.51 10.85
C ASP A 96 1.75 -10.67 9.96
N TRP A 97 2.21 -9.50 9.55
CA TRP A 97 1.43 -8.49 8.82
C TRP A 97 0.66 -9.05 7.63
N LEU A 98 1.31 -9.88 6.81
CA LEU A 98 0.74 -10.42 5.58
C LEU A 98 -0.40 -11.41 5.88
N ASP A 99 -0.22 -12.28 6.89
CA ASP A 99 -1.27 -13.20 7.34
C ASP A 99 -2.50 -12.44 7.86
N ARG A 100 -2.28 -11.36 8.62
CA ARG A 100 -3.37 -10.51 9.14
C ARG A 100 -4.10 -9.76 8.03
N MET A 101 -3.37 -9.20 7.05
CA MET A 101 -3.99 -8.55 5.89
C MET A 101 -4.79 -9.55 5.05
N ARG A 102 -4.23 -10.74 4.80
CA ARG A 102 -4.95 -11.82 4.10
C ARG A 102 -6.22 -12.24 4.85
N ASN A 103 -6.14 -12.44 6.16
CA ASN A 103 -7.30 -12.78 6.97
C ASN A 103 -8.37 -11.68 6.88
N CYS A 104 -7.97 -10.40 6.92
CA CYS A 104 -8.87 -9.28 6.71
C CYS A 104 -9.53 -9.31 5.31
N ALA A 105 -8.79 -9.61 4.26
CA ALA A 105 -9.28 -9.68 2.89
C ALA A 105 -10.32 -10.80 2.67
N TYR A 106 -10.27 -11.86 3.48
CA TYR A 106 -11.15 -13.02 3.34
C TYR A 106 -12.24 -13.13 4.41
N GLN A 107 -12.36 -12.14 5.30
CA GLN A 107 -13.45 -12.16 6.30
C GLN A 107 -14.82 -11.87 5.69
N ASN A 108 -14.88 -11.31 4.50
CA ASN A 108 -16.09 -11.05 3.71
C ASN A 108 -15.83 -11.44 2.25
N GLY A 109 -16.87 -11.93 1.55
CA GLY A 109 -16.74 -12.45 0.18
C GLY A 109 -16.33 -11.44 -0.89
N ARG A 110 -16.64 -10.15 -0.70
CA ARG A 110 -16.45 -9.10 -1.73
C ARG A 110 -15.46 -8.01 -1.31
N VAL A 111 -14.42 -8.33 -0.54
CA VAL A 111 -13.33 -7.40 -0.26
C VAL A 111 -12.41 -7.28 -1.48
N SER A 112 -12.22 -6.07 -1.98
CA SER A 112 -11.30 -5.75 -3.10
C SER A 112 -9.90 -5.46 -2.61
N THR A 113 -9.79 -4.49 -1.68
CA THR A 113 -8.51 -4.00 -1.16
C THR A 113 -8.50 -3.96 0.35
N VAL A 114 -7.30 -4.14 0.93
CA VAL A 114 -7.05 -3.94 2.36
C VAL A 114 -5.81 -3.05 2.52
N THR A 115 -5.95 -1.97 3.29
CA THR A 115 -4.87 -1.06 3.63
C THR A 115 -4.60 -1.11 5.14
N PRO A 116 -3.36 -1.24 5.62
CA PRO A 116 -3.05 -1.21 7.06
C PRO A 116 -3.04 0.21 7.61
N LEU A 117 -2.91 0.34 8.95
CA LEU A 117 -2.59 1.59 9.61
C LEU A 117 -1.13 1.97 9.34
N SER A 118 -0.84 3.28 9.35
CA SER A 118 0.52 3.80 9.18
C SER A 118 0.66 5.18 9.84
N ASN A 119 1.88 5.64 10.02
CA ASN A 119 2.14 7.01 10.43
C ASN A 119 1.81 8.04 9.33
N ASN A 120 1.94 7.66 8.06
CA ASN A 120 1.84 8.56 6.91
C ASN A 120 0.99 7.91 5.80
N ALA A 121 -0.34 7.92 5.99
CA ALA A 121 -1.29 7.27 5.09
C ALA A 121 -2.68 7.93 5.10
N THR A 122 -2.76 9.24 5.20
CA THR A 122 -4.02 10.02 5.17
C THR A 122 -5.13 9.41 6.04
N ILE A 123 -6.17 8.82 5.44
CA ILE A 123 -7.31 8.21 6.15
C ILE A 123 -6.97 6.93 6.94
N CYS A 124 -5.74 6.40 6.83
CA CYS A 124 -5.23 5.28 7.61
C CYS A 124 -4.16 5.72 8.63
N SER A 125 -3.96 7.03 8.82
CA SER A 125 -2.88 7.55 9.65
C SER A 125 -3.13 7.44 11.15
N TYR A 126 -2.07 7.08 11.89
CA TYR A 126 -1.95 6.98 13.35
C TYR A 126 -0.69 7.74 13.81
N PRO A 127 -0.67 8.39 14.96
CA PRO A 127 -1.76 8.54 15.95
C PRO A 127 -2.82 9.57 15.54
N PHE A 128 -2.50 10.49 14.68
CA PHE A 128 -3.45 11.51 14.26
C PHE A 128 -4.01 11.21 12.87
N PHE A 129 -5.29 11.00 12.84
CA PHE A 129 -6.06 10.65 11.66
C PHE A 129 -6.04 11.75 10.57
N ASN A 130 -5.99 11.34 9.31
CA ASN A 130 -6.06 12.19 8.13
C ASN A 130 -4.97 13.26 8.03
N ARG A 131 -3.77 12.92 8.50
CA ARG A 131 -2.55 13.73 8.35
C ARG A 131 -1.31 12.88 8.47
N ASP A 132 -0.19 13.42 8.01
CA ASP A 132 1.12 12.82 8.23
C ASP A 132 1.54 13.01 9.69
N ASN A 133 2.06 11.95 10.28
CA ASN A 133 2.58 11.94 11.64
C ASN A 133 4.10 11.76 11.57
N PRO A 134 4.87 12.78 11.98
CA PRO A 134 6.33 12.71 11.87
C PRO A 134 6.93 11.67 12.80
N GLU A 135 8.05 11.11 12.40
CA GLU A 135 8.88 10.23 13.24
C GLU A 135 9.74 11.01 14.25
N PRO A 136 10.09 10.42 15.41
CA PRO A 136 9.64 9.12 15.89
C PRO A 136 8.23 9.17 16.48
N LEU A 137 7.53 8.01 16.47
CA LEU A 137 6.30 7.83 17.22
C LEU A 137 6.60 7.49 18.69
N GLU A 138 5.55 7.34 19.52
CA GLU A 138 5.64 7.12 20.98
C GLU A 138 6.22 5.75 21.36
N LEU A 139 6.16 4.76 20.48
CA LEU A 139 6.68 3.41 20.66
C LEU A 139 7.62 3.04 19.50
N LYS A 140 8.43 1.99 19.69
CA LYS A 140 9.09 1.34 18.56
C LYS A 140 8.05 0.75 17.62
N TYR A 141 8.35 0.72 16.34
CA TYR A 141 7.36 0.37 15.33
C TYR A 141 6.89 -1.09 15.42
N GLU A 142 7.79 -2.02 15.80
CA GLU A 142 7.40 -3.40 16.08
C GLU A 142 6.48 -3.52 17.30
N GLU A 143 6.72 -2.70 18.34
CA GLU A 143 5.86 -2.66 19.53
C GLU A 143 4.50 -2.07 19.19
N LEU A 144 4.46 -1.05 18.32
CA LEU A 144 3.23 -0.43 17.85
C LEU A 144 2.40 -1.40 17.00
N ASP A 145 3.04 -2.18 16.11
CA ASP A 145 2.37 -3.22 15.35
C ASP A 145 1.83 -4.33 16.26
N ALA A 146 2.62 -4.78 17.23
CA ALA A 146 2.19 -5.78 18.21
C ALA A 146 1.00 -5.30 19.05
N LEU A 147 1.01 -4.02 19.44
CA LEU A 147 -0.11 -3.39 20.14
C LEU A 147 -1.36 -3.32 19.26
N ALA A 148 -1.24 -2.85 18.00
CA ALA A 148 -2.34 -2.83 17.04
C ALA A 148 -2.92 -4.25 16.84
N SER A 149 -2.06 -5.25 16.68
CA SER A 149 -2.46 -6.66 16.55
C SER A 149 -3.29 -7.16 17.74
N SER A 150 -2.91 -6.77 18.96
CA SER A 150 -3.59 -7.24 20.19
C SER A 150 -4.92 -6.54 20.44
N VAL A 151 -4.97 -5.20 20.35
CA VAL A 151 -6.15 -4.39 20.70
C VAL A 151 -7.20 -4.33 19.60
N ASN A 152 -6.78 -4.49 18.34
CA ASN A 152 -7.65 -4.41 17.17
C ASN A 152 -7.84 -5.78 16.48
N LYS A 153 -7.59 -6.87 17.17
CA LYS A 153 -7.70 -8.22 16.60
C LYS A 153 -9.02 -8.42 15.85
N GLY A 154 -8.90 -8.70 14.54
CA GLY A 154 -10.03 -8.94 13.64
C GLY A 154 -10.87 -7.70 13.29
N LYS A 155 -10.49 -6.50 13.74
CA LYS A 155 -11.20 -5.28 13.40
C LYS A 155 -10.78 -4.78 12.01
N ALA A 156 -11.78 -4.43 11.22
CA ALA A 156 -11.61 -3.75 9.94
C ALA A 156 -12.70 -2.68 9.77
N VAL A 157 -12.40 -1.64 9.02
CA VAL A 157 -13.32 -0.53 8.74
C VAL A 157 -13.47 -0.39 7.24
N GLU A 158 -14.73 -0.37 6.77
CA GLU A 158 -15.02 -0.09 5.37
C GLU A 158 -14.71 1.37 5.02
N THR A 159 -14.04 1.57 3.89
CA THR A 159 -13.52 2.87 3.46
C THR A 159 -13.85 3.13 1.99
N PRO A 160 -14.03 4.40 1.56
CA PRO A 160 -14.28 4.72 0.16
C PRO A 160 -13.07 4.44 -0.75
N THR A 161 -11.86 4.33 -0.18
CA THR A 161 -10.63 4.10 -0.94
C THR A 161 -9.56 3.44 -0.09
N GLY A 162 -8.62 2.71 -0.71
CA GLY A 162 -7.34 2.35 -0.10
C GLY A 162 -6.32 3.48 -0.19
N VAL A 163 -5.13 3.24 0.34
CA VAL A 163 -3.94 4.10 0.20
C VAL A 163 -2.79 3.26 -0.31
N GLY A 164 -2.16 3.67 -1.40
CA GLY A 164 -1.27 2.86 -2.24
C GLY A 164 0.10 2.53 -1.64
N PHE A 165 0.47 3.06 -0.45
CA PHE A 165 1.79 2.77 0.16
C PHE A 165 1.96 1.28 0.56
N CYS A 166 0.87 0.63 0.98
CA CYS A 166 0.76 -0.80 1.27
C CYS A 166 -0.69 -1.22 1.05
N MET A 167 -0.97 -1.93 -0.02
CA MET A 167 -2.33 -2.29 -0.37
C MET A 167 -2.41 -3.74 -0.85
N TYR A 168 -3.11 -4.58 -0.09
CA TYR A 168 -3.51 -5.91 -0.50
C TYR A 168 -4.65 -5.83 -1.50
N ILE A 169 -4.60 -6.58 -2.58
CA ILE A 169 -5.61 -6.61 -3.63
C ILE A 169 -5.96 -8.06 -3.95
N ARG A 170 -7.24 -8.41 -3.88
CA ARG A 170 -7.68 -9.76 -4.27
C ARG A 170 -7.62 -9.97 -5.77
N ARG A 171 -7.09 -11.12 -6.18
CA ARG A 171 -6.98 -11.50 -7.59
C ARG A 171 -8.33 -11.52 -8.30
N GLU A 172 -9.38 -11.99 -7.62
CA GLU A 172 -10.73 -12.01 -8.18
C GLU A 172 -11.21 -10.59 -8.56
N CYS A 173 -10.89 -9.59 -7.74
CA CYS A 173 -11.22 -8.21 -8.06
C CYS A 173 -10.42 -7.72 -9.28
N ILE A 174 -9.10 -7.97 -9.33
CA ILE A 174 -8.28 -7.61 -10.51
C ILE A 174 -8.83 -8.27 -11.78
N SER A 175 -9.24 -9.52 -11.70
CA SER A 175 -9.80 -10.26 -12.84
C SER A 175 -11.11 -9.67 -13.34
N GLU A 176 -11.91 -9.08 -12.45
CA GLU A 176 -13.21 -8.48 -12.80
C GLU A 176 -13.08 -7.05 -13.31
N ILE A 177 -12.20 -6.22 -12.72
CA ILE A 177 -12.15 -4.79 -13.03
C ILE A 177 -10.88 -4.34 -13.77
N GLY A 178 -9.90 -5.23 -13.95
CA GLY A 178 -8.61 -4.94 -14.59
C GLY A 178 -7.59 -4.33 -13.63
N TYR A 179 -6.47 -3.90 -14.19
CA TYR A 179 -5.34 -3.27 -13.49
C TYR A 179 -5.57 -1.78 -13.24
N TYR A 180 -4.55 -1.08 -12.75
CA TYR A 180 -4.53 0.38 -12.65
C TYR A 180 -4.63 1.02 -14.04
N ASP A 181 -5.40 2.10 -14.15
CA ASP A 181 -5.57 2.85 -15.39
C ASP A 181 -4.35 3.74 -15.67
N ARG A 182 -3.39 3.18 -16.42
CA ARG A 182 -2.18 3.89 -16.80
C ARG A 182 -2.44 5.05 -17.74
N ASP A 183 -3.44 4.94 -18.60
CA ASP A 183 -3.73 5.98 -19.61
C ASP A 183 -4.22 7.26 -18.94
N SER A 184 -5.00 7.13 -17.86
CA SER A 184 -5.51 8.26 -17.10
C SER A 184 -4.52 8.79 -16.05
N PHE A 185 -3.72 7.91 -15.39
CA PHE A 185 -2.90 8.30 -14.23
C PHE A 185 -1.39 8.32 -14.51
N GLY A 186 -0.96 7.87 -15.69
CA GLY A 186 0.41 8.06 -16.17
C GLY A 186 1.49 7.46 -15.27
N ARG A 187 2.25 8.32 -14.60
CA ARG A 187 3.40 7.92 -13.78
C ARG A 187 3.06 7.60 -12.32
N GLY A 188 1.88 7.98 -11.84
CA GLY A 188 1.42 7.73 -10.47
C GLY A 188 0.50 8.81 -9.92
N TYR A 189 0.00 8.56 -8.73
CA TYR A 189 -1.05 9.25 -7.97
C TYR A 189 -2.45 9.08 -8.53
N GLY A 190 -3.37 8.62 -7.67
CA GLY A 190 -4.80 8.47 -7.95
C GLY A 190 -5.20 7.15 -8.61
N GLU A 191 -4.25 6.35 -9.11
CA GLU A 191 -4.51 5.05 -9.71
C GLU A 191 -5.16 4.08 -8.73
N GLU A 192 -4.73 4.09 -7.46
CA GLU A 192 -5.32 3.27 -6.40
C GLU A 192 -6.72 3.74 -6.03
N ASN A 193 -6.95 5.05 -6.07
CA ASN A 193 -8.26 5.63 -5.80
C ASN A 193 -9.25 5.26 -6.91
N ASP A 194 -8.84 5.38 -8.17
CA ASP A 194 -9.62 4.91 -9.33
C ASP A 194 -9.94 3.43 -9.24
N PHE A 195 -8.94 2.59 -8.92
CA PHE A 195 -9.13 1.16 -8.76
C PHE A 195 -10.20 0.86 -7.69
N CYS A 196 -10.09 1.47 -6.52
CA CYS A 196 -11.06 1.31 -5.44
C CYS A 196 -12.46 1.75 -5.86
N GLN A 197 -12.59 2.84 -6.60
CA GLN A 197 -13.89 3.34 -7.08
C GLN A 197 -14.48 2.45 -8.18
N ARG A 198 -13.65 1.89 -9.09
CA ARG A 198 -14.12 0.89 -10.07
C ARG A 198 -14.59 -0.39 -9.39
N ALA A 199 -13.87 -0.82 -8.35
CA ALA A 199 -14.24 -1.98 -7.55
C ALA A 199 -15.62 -1.76 -6.87
N GLN A 200 -15.82 -0.61 -6.22
CA GLN A 200 -17.10 -0.29 -5.57
C GLN A 200 -18.29 -0.26 -6.54
N LYS A 201 -18.10 0.18 -7.79
CA LYS A 201 -19.14 0.12 -8.83
C LYS A 201 -19.54 -1.30 -9.21
N LYS A 202 -18.79 -2.31 -8.73
CA LYS A 202 -19.02 -3.74 -8.91
C LYS A 202 -19.33 -4.44 -7.59
N ASP A 203 -19.79 -3.68 -6.58
CA ASP A 203 -20.17 -4.16 -5.25
C ASP A 203 -19.01 -4.80 -4.45
N TRP A 204 -17.75 -4.45 -4.79
CA TRP A 204 -16.61 -4.75 -3.95
C TRP A 204 -16.46 -3.69 -2.85
N ILE A 205 -15.91 -4.08 -1.70
CA ILE A 205 -15.62 -3.17 -0.59
C ILE A 205 -14.11 -3.02 -0.37
N ASN A 206 -13.69 -1.85 0.07
CA ASN A 206 -12.32 -1.58 0.50
C ASN A 206 -12.27 -1.51 2.02
N LEU A 207 -11.22 -2.05 2.64
CA LEU A 207 -11.10 -2.10 4.09
C LEU A 207 -9.81 -1.45 4.58
N ILE A 208 -9.89 -0.83 5.75
CA ILE A 208 -8.74 -0.53 6.60
C ILE A 208 -8.58 -1.68 7.58
N CYS A 209 -7.42 -2.35 7.59
CA CYS A 209 -7.06 -3.41 8.52
C CYS A 209 -6.47 -2.79 9.79
N CYS A 210 -7.29 -2.69 10.86
CA CYS A 210 -6.91 -1.95 12.05
C CYS A 210 -5.86 -2.66 12.93
N ASN A 211 -5.64 -3.96 12.72
CA ASN A 211 -4.71 -4.78 13.50
C ASN A 211 -3.34 -4.99 12.84
N VAL A 212 -3.02 -4.18 11.83
CA VAL A 212 -1.69 -4.14 11.19
C VAL A 212 -1.20 -2.71 11.16
N PHE A 213 0.04 -2.47 11.58
CA PHE A 213 0.74 -1.20 11.42
C PHE A 213 1.95 -1.38 10.50
N VAL A 214 2.10 -0.49 9.53
CA VAL A 214 3.23 -0.45 8.60
C VAL A 214 3.82 0.95 8.65
N LEU A 215 5.13 1.05 8.90
CA LEU A 215 5.83 2.35 8.86
C LEU A 215 5.95 2.81 7.41
N HIS A 216 5.63 4.06 7.13
CA HIS A 216 5.79 4.69 5.82
C HIS A 216 6.57 5.99 5.96
N HIS A 217 7.79 6.00 5.46
CA HIS A 217 8.68 7.17 5.58
C HIS A 217 8.19 8.37 4.77
N GLY A 218 7.41 8.13 3.71
CA GLY A 218 6.84 9.20 2.89
C GLY A 218 7.91 10.01 2.18
N SER A 219 9.07 9.42 1.93
CA SER A 219 10.14 10.08 1.22
C SER A 219 9.76 10.30 -0.23
N ALA A 220 9.93 11.51 -0.68
CA ALA A 220 9.44 12.00 -1.94
C ALA A 220 10.24 11.46 -3.14
N SER A 221 9.88 10.28 -3.64
CA SER A 221 10.43 9.77 -4.92
C SER A 221 10.18 10.70 -6.12
N PHE A 222 9.34 11.73 -5.97
CA PHE A 222 8.90 12.67 -7.01
C PHE A 222 9.06 14.15 -6.64
N GLN A 223 10.15 14.55 -5.98
CA GLN A 223 10.28 15.93 -5.47
C GLN A 223 10.07 17.06 -6.51
N GLY A 224 10.41 16.87 -7.79
CA GLY A 224 10.25 17.91 -8.81
C GLY A 224 8.86 18.03 -9.44
N ASP A 225 8.17 16.90 -9.66
CA ASP A 225 6.93 16.85 -10.46
C ASP A 225 5.68 16.52 -9.63
N ARG A 226 5.83 16.30 -8.31
CA ARG A 226 4.76 15.81 -7.43
C ARG A 226 3.48 16.65 -7.53
N MET A 227 3.60 17.97 -7.48
CA MET A 227 2.43 18.85 -7.46
C MET A 227 1.64 18.77 -8.78
N ALA A 228 2.34 18.69 -9.92
CA ALA A 228 1.69 18.53 -11.22
C ALA A 228 0.98 17.19 -11.35
N LEU A 229 1.61 16.09 -10.90
CA LEU A 229 1.03 14.76 -10.90
C LEU A 229 -0.21 14.66 -9.99
N VAL A 230 -0.12 15.20 -8.77
CA VAL A 230 -1.27 15.23 -7.84
C VAL A 230 -2.42 16.08 -8.40
N THR A 231 -2.11 17.23 -8.99
CA THR A 231 -3.13 18.09 -9.61
C THR A 231 -3.83 17.37 -10.76
N HIS A 232 -3.06 16.72 -11.63
CA HIS A 232 -3.60 15.91 -12.72
C HIS A 232 -4.48 14.76 -12.18
N ALA A 233 -3.99 14.02 -11.19
CA ALA A 233 -4.72 12.93 -10.55
C ALA A 233 -6.08 13.39 -9.99
N MET A 234 -6.11 14.54 -9.28
CA MET A 234 -7.35 15.09 -8.76
C MET A 234 -8.34 15.46 -9.87
N GLN A 235 -7.87 16.03 -10.98
CA GLN A 235 -8.72 16.33 -12.14
C GLN A 235 -9.30 15.04 -12.74
N MET A 236 -8.47 14.00 -12.90
CA MET A 236 -8.92 12.72 -13.45
C MET A 236 -9.90 12.02 -12.51
N ILE A 237 -9.63 11.98 -11.20
CA ILE A 237 -10.56 11.42 -10.20
C ILE A 237 -11.90 12.15 -10.23
N ASN A 238 -11.91 13.47 -10.25
CA ASN A 238 -13.15 14.26 -10.34
C ASN A 238 -13.95 13.94 -11.62
N LYS A 239 -13.26 13.74 -12.75
CA LYS A 239 -13.88 13.41 -14.02
C LYS A 239 -14.48 11.99 -14.02
N LEU A 240 -13.74 11.00 -13.53
CA LEU A 240 -14.12 9.58 -13.58
C LEU A 240 -15.06 9.18 -12.43
N HIS A 241 -14.92 9.84 -11.27
CA HIS A 241 -15.60 9.52 -10.02
C HIS A 241 -16.11 10.79 -9.32
N PRO A 242 -17.16 11.48 -9.82
CA PRO A 242 -17.60 12.80 -9.32
C PRO A 242 -17.97 12.82 -7.84
N ASN A 243 -18.34 11.70 -7.25
CA ASN A 243 -18.72 11.60 -5.84
C ASN A 243 -17.54 11.31 -4.89
N TYR A 244 -16.36 10.98 -5.42
CA TYR A 244 -15.21 10.53 -4.63
C TYR A 244 -14.87 11.44 -3.45
N HIS A 245 -14.69 12.74 -3.69
CA HIS A 245 -14.34 13.68 -2.63
C HIS A 245 -15.44 13.82 -1.58
N LYS A 246 -16.71 13.74 -1.97
CA LYS A 246 -17.84 13.75 -1.05
C LYS A 246 -17.81 12.50 -0.15
N ASP A 247 -17.58 11.33 -0.73
CA ASP A 247 -17.55 10.07 0.00
C ASP A 247 -16.38 10.01 0.98
N VAL A 248 -15.18 10.46 0.56
CA VAL A 248 -14.01 10.61 1.44
C VAL A 248 -14.28 11.63 2.55
N ALA A 249 -14.86 12.79 2.24
CA ALA A 249 -15.19 13.82 3.25
C ALA A 249 -16.22 13.30 4.28
N GLN A 250 -17.21 12.53 3.84
CA GLN A 250 -18.18 11.90 4.74
C GLN A 250 -17.51 10.85 5.64
N PHE A 251 -16.60 10.04 5.10
CA PHE A 251 -15.83 9.07 5.87
C PHE A 251 -14.98 9.79 6.93
N VAL A 252 -14.22 10.82 6.55
CA VAL A 252 -13.40 11.60 7.46
C VAL A 252 -14.23 12.32 8.54
N GLY A 253 -15.41 12.81 8.18
CA GLY A 253 -16.30 13.55 9.09
C GLY A 253 -17.05 12.67 10.11
N ARG A 254 -17.11 11.35 9.90
CA ARG A 254 -17.76 10.42 10.84
C ARG A 254 -16.87 10.21 12.06
N SER A 255 -17.08 10.98 13.15
CA SER A 255 -16.36 10.83 14.43
C SER A 255 -16.37 9.42 15.02
N ARG A 256 -17.37 8.61 14.64
CA ARG A 256 -17.55 7.21 15.00
C ARG A 256 -16.34 6.34 14.63
N TYR A 257 -15.71 6.58 13.45
CA TYR A 257 -14.56 5.81 13.02
C TYR A 257 -13.26 6.09 13.80
N ARG A 258 -13.14 7.26 14.44
CA ARG A 258 -11.99 7.55 15.30
C ARG A 258 -11.91 6.57 16.48
N GLY A 259 -13.05 6.24 17.11
CA GLY A 259 -13.10 5.29 18.22
C GLY A 259 -12.97 3.82 17.78
N GLU A 260 -13.32 3.49 16.53
CA GLU A 260 -13.20 2.13 15.98
C GLU A 260 -11.78 1.82 15.49
N ILE A 261 -11.11 2.79 14.84
CA ILE A 261 -9.74 2.67 14.36
C ILE A 261 -8.74 2.89 15.49
N PHE A 262 -9.01 3.85 16.36
CA PHE A 262 -8.15 4.26 17.48
C PHE A 262 -8.96 4.26 18.78
N PRO A 263 -9.03 3.13 19.50
CA PRO A 263 -9.63 3.13 20.84
C PRO A 263 -8.94 4.22 21.68
N THR A 264 -9.73 5.08 22.29
CA THR A 264 -9.27 6.22 23.10
C THR A 264 -8.29 5.85 24.22
N ASN A 265 -8.14 4.58 24.52
CA ASN A 265 -7.25 4.04 25.57
C ASN A 265 -5.80 3.89 25.13
N LEU A 266 -5.47 4.19 23.85
CA LEU A 266 -4.10 4.13 23.31
C LEU A 266 -3.41 5.52 23.25
N ILE A 267 -4.13 6.61 23.61
CA ILE A 267 -3.63 7.98 23.46
C ILE A 267 -3.13 8.57 24.80
N TYR A 268 -3.00 7.76 25.86
CA TYR A 268 -2.47 8.22 27.15
C TYR A 268 -1.46 7.24 27.72
#